data_f197da44303f04500579dabd4e1a8b6b
#
_entry.id   f197da44303f04500579dabd4e1a8b6b
#
_cell.length_a   1.000
_cell.length_b   1.000
_cell.length_c   1.000
_cell.angle_alpha   90.00
_cell.angle_beta   90.00
_cell.angle_gamma   90.00
#
_symmetry.space_group_name_H-M   'P 1'
#
loop_
_entity.id
_entity.type
_entity.pdbx_description
1 polymer ?
#
loop_
_entity_poly.entity_id
_entity_poly.type
_entity_poly.pdbx_seq_one_letter_code
_entity_poly.pdbx_strand_id
1 'polypeptide(L)'
;VRKVEVKKDIDPAPKLKTLMENIRQAADSPKKIVIPSSDGLHVIKISDISRCESSSNYTQFFLTTGKTMLASKTLKEFDGMLTDYNFERIHKSHLINMNFVKRYVQSDGGYVIMEDGSRIPVANRKKEHLVSLLRSL
;
A
#
# COMPACT_ATOMS: atom_id res chain seq x y z
N VAL A 1 -20.21 18.41 5.80
CA VAL A 1 -20.13 18.01 5.86
C VAL A 1 -20.23 18.21 5.99
N ARG A 2 -20.17 18.19 5.98
CA ARG A 2 -20.09 18.04 6.21
C ARG A 2 -19.92 18.30 6.29
N LYS A 3 -19.76 18.55 6.30
CA LYS A 3 -19.43 18.51 6.50
C LYS A 3 -19.18 18.81 6.64
N VAL A 4 -19.05 19.27 6.76
CA VAL A 4 -18.74 19.17 6.91
C VAL A 4 -18.65 19.68 6.97
N GLU A 5 -18.64 20.00 7.02
CA GLU A 5 -18.50 19.98 7.11
C GLU A 5 -18.37 20.26 7.34
N VAL A 6 -18.34 20.88 7.42
CA VAL A 6 -18.24 20.79 7.64
C VAL A 6 -18.17 21.28 7.83
N LYS A 7 -18.03 21.91 8.17
CA LYS A 7 -18.06 22.23 8.51
C LYS A 7 -18.02 22.81 9.03
N LYS A 8 -17.79 23.54 9.70
CA LYS A 8 -17.76 24.16 10.28
C LYS A 8 -17.88 24.75 11.19
N ASP A 9 -17.76 25.49 12.00
CA ASP A 9 -18.00 25.85 13.09
C ASP A 9 -17.28 25.62 14.29
N ILE A 10 -17.34 26.18 15.25
CA ILE A 10 -16.55 26.50 15.90
C ILE A 10 -16.49 26.56 17.42
N ASP A 11 -17.44 26.01 18.12
CA ASP A 11 -17.40 25.67 19.51
C ASP A 11 -16.36 24.57 19.71
N PRO A 12 -15.43 24.68 20.70
CA PRO A 12 -14.38 23.70 20.86
C PRO A 12 -14.90 22.28 21.07
N ALA A 13 -15.96 22.08 21.85
CA ALA A 13 -16.46 20.73 22.10
C ALA A 13 -17.05 20.09 20.84
N PRO A 14 -17.97 20.76 20.13
CA PRO A 14 -18.43 20.22 18.84
C PRO A 14 -17.29 20.07 17.83
N LYS A 15 -16.35 21.00 17.83
CA LYS A 15 -15.22 20.92 16.90
C LYS A 15 -14.35 19.70 17.19
N LEU A 16 -14.09 19.42 18.46
CA LEU A 16 -13.31 18.25 18.82
C LEU A 16 -14.03 16.97 18.40
N LYS A 17 -15.32 16.90 18.66
CA LYS A 17 -16.12 15.76 18.25
C LYS A 17 -16.07 15.58 16.73
N THR A 18 -16.20 16.67 15.99
CA THR A 18 -16.13 16.64 14.54
C THR A 18 -14.76 16.14 14.07
N LEU A 19 -13.68 16.59 14.70
CA LEU A 19 -12.35 16.12 14.37
C LEU A 19 -12.19 14.62 14.62
N MET A 20 -12.72 14.14 15.73
CA MET A 20 -12.65 12.71 16.04
C MET A 20 -13.46 11.89 15.04
N GLU A 21 -14.63 12.38 14.65
CA GLU A 21 -15.45 11.71 13.64
C GLU A 21 -14.76 11.73 12.29
N ASN A 22 -14.10 12.84 11.93
CA ASN A 22 -13.37 12.93 10.68
C ASN A 22 -12.17 11.97 10.65
N ILE A 23 -11.48 11.84 11.78
CA ILE A 23 -10.38 10.89 11.89
C ILE A 23 -10.89 9.46 11.69
N ARG A 24 -12.02 9.13 12.32
CA ARG A 24 -12.63 7.82 12.17
C ARG A 24 -13.06 7.57 10.73
N GLN A 25 -13.70 8.57 10.10
CA GLN A 25 -14.11 8.45 8.71
C GLN A 25 -12.90 8.29 7.80
N ALA A 26 -11.84 9.03 8.05
CA ALA A 26 -10.62 8.92 7.28
C ALA A 26 -10.01 7.52 7.42
N ALA A 27 -10.06 6.94 8.63
CA ALA A 27 -9.57 5.59 8.85
C ALA A 27 -10.42 4.54 8.14
N ASP A 28 -11.74 4.77 8.09
CA ASP A 28 -12.67 3.85 7.46
C ASP A 28 -12.81 4.09 5.96
N SER A 29 -12.48 5.29 5.50
CA SER A 29 -12.61 5.64 4.09
C SER A 29 -11.48 5.01 3.27
N PRO A 30 -11.77 4.59 2.05
CA PRO A 30 -10.71 4.10 1.16
C PRO A 30 -9.69 5.19 0.92
N LYS A 31 -8.43 4.89 1.15
CA LYS A 31 -7.35 5.79 0.83
C LYS A 31 -6.96 5.60 -0.63
N LYS A 32 -6.59 6.69 -1.27
CA LYS A 32 -6.23 6.67 -2.69
C LYS A 32 -4.83 7.24 -2.86
N ILE A 33 -4.19 6.78 -3.92
CA ILE A 33 -2.87 7.27 -4.31
C ILE A 33 -2.95 7.75 -5.75
N VAL A 34 -2.23 8.80 -6.06
CA VAL A 34 -2.13 9.32 -7.43
C VAL A 34 -0.88 8.73 -8.06
N ILE A 35 -1.06 8.05 -9.17
CA ILE A 35 0.03 7.37 -9.87
C ILE A 35 0.26 8.07 -11.20
N PRO A 36 1.37 8.81 -11.35
CA PRO A 36 1.69 9.43 -12.64
C PRO A 36 2.16 8.38 -13.64
N SER A 37 1.66 8.48 -14.85
CA SER A 37 2.05 7.60 -15.95
C SER A 37 2.22 8.44 -17.21
N SER A 38 2.63 7.79 -18.30
CA SER A 38 2.86 8.49 -19.56
C SER A 38 1.61 9.13 -20.13
N ASP A 39 0.43 8.61 -19.80
CA ASP A 39 -0.83 9.12 -20.33
C ASP A 39 -1.62 9.97 -19.34
N GLY A 40 -1.05 10.28 -18.17
CA GLY A 40 -1.71 11.16 -17.22
C GLY A 40 -1.56 10.72 -15.77
N LEU A 41 -2.54 11.09 -14.98
CA LEU A 41 -2.57 10.76 -13.56
C LEU A 41 -3.70 9.78 -13.29
N HIS A 42 -3.36 8.67 -12.65
CA HIS A 42 -4.36 7.67 -12.26
C HIS A 42 -4.59 7.78 -10.76
N VAL A 43 -5.84 7.73 -10.34
CA VAL A 43 -6.21 7.75 -8.93
C VAL A 43 -6.71 6.36 -8.58
N ILE A 44 -5.97 5.66 -7.73
CA ILE A 44 -6.22 4.26 -7.41
C ILE A 44 -6.40 4.11 -5.91
N LYS A 45 -7.35 3.28 -5.50
CA LYS A 45 -7.48 2.93 -4.09
C LYS A 45 -6.28 2.09 -3.68
N ILE A 46 -5.69 2.44 -2.56
CA ILE A 46 -4.51 1.69 -2.07
C ILE A 46 -4.89 0.24 -1.80
N SER A 47 -6.12 -0.03 -1.36
CA SER A 47 -6.59 -1.39 -1.11
C SER A 47 -6.73 -2.22 -2.39
N ASP A 48 -6.71 -1.58 -3.56
CA ASP A 48 -6.76 -2.29 -4.84
C ASP A 48 -5.37 -2.63 -5.37
N ILE A 49 -4.32 -2.25 -4.67
CA ILE A 49 -2.94 -2.53 -5.08
C ILE A 49 -2.45 -3.77 -4.36
N SER A 50 -2.13 -4.81 -5.14
CA SER A 50 -1.59 -6.05 -4.59
C SER A 50 -0.09 -5.92 -4.31
N ARG A 51 0.67 -5.39 -5.27
CA ARG A 51 2.10 -5.21 -5.11
C ARG A 51 2.65 -4.26 -6.16
N CYS A 52 3.88 -3.86 -5.96
CA CYS A 52 4.62 -3.00 -6.88
C CYS A 52 5.97 -3.63 -7.17
N GLU A 53 6.44 -3.48 -8.38
CA GLU A 53 7.72 -4.04 -8.80
C GLU A 53 8.50 -2.99 -9.57
N SER A 54 9.79 -2.84 -9.28
CA SER A 54 10.62 -1.88 -10.00
C SER A 54 10.90 -2.39 -11.42
N SER A 55 10.88 -1.46 -12.37
CA SER A 55 11.15 -1.73 -13.77
C SER A 55 11.97 -0.56 -14.31
N SER A 56 13.30 -0.67 -14.26
CA SER A 56 14.20 0.43 -14.54
C SER A 56 13.87 1.62 -13.65
N ASN A 57 13.60 2.79 -14.24
CA ASN A 57 13.24 3.98 -13.47
C ASN A 57 11.73 4.10 -13.24
N TYR A 58 10.98 3.05 -13.56
CA TYR A 58 9.54 3.01 -13.43
C TYR A 58 9.14 2.01 -12.36
N THR A 59 7.87 2.04 -12.00
CA THR A 59 7.29 1.08 -11.07
C THR A 59 6.06 0.47 -11.70
N GLN A 60 6.00 -0.85 -11.73
CA GLN A 60 4.83 -1.54 -12.23
C GLN A 60 3.93 -1.90 -11.06
N PHE A 61 2.68 -1.45 -11.14
CA PHE A 61 1.66 -1.75 -10.14
C PHE A 61 0.85 -2.93 -10.59
N PHE A 62 0.63 -3.87 -9.68
CA PHE A 62 -0.24 -5.03 -9.91
C PHE A 62 -1.48 -4.84 -9.07
N LEU A 63 -2.62 -4.74 -9.73
CA LEU A 63 -3.88 -4.47 -9.06
C LEU A 63 -4.61 -5.76 -8.75
N THR A 64 -5.50 -5.71 -7.77
CA THR A 64 -6.29 -6.87 -7.35
C THR A 64 -7.22 -7.38 -8.44
N THR A 65 -7.53 -6.54 -9.43
CA THR A 65 -8.34 -6.91 -10.59
C THR A 65 -7.56 -7.74 -11.61
N GLY A 66 -6.26 -7.89 -11.44
CA GLY A 66 -5.38 -8.53 -12.41
C GLY A 66 -4.79 -7.55 -13.42
N LYS A 67 -5.21 -6.31 -13.43
CA LYS A 67 -4.64 -5.30 -14.32
C LYS A 67 -3.30 -4.82 -13.78
N THR A 68 -2.46 -4.32 -14.68
CA THR A 68 -1.17 -3.74 -14.33
C THR A 68 -1.12 -2.30 -14.83
N MET A 69 -0.23 -1.52 -14.22
CA MET A 69 -0.09 -0.12 -14.54
C MET A 69 1.37 0.28 -14.34
N LEU A 70 1.92 1.01 -15.30
CA LEU A 70 3.32 1.45 -15.22
C LEU A 70 3.37 2.91 -14.80
N ALA A 71 3.97 3.16 -13.65
CA ALA A 71 4.12 4.50 -13.09
C ALA A 71 5.49 5.08 -13.43
N SER A 72 5.56 6.39 -13.62
CA SER A 72 6.78 7.07 -14.02
C SER A 72 7.63 7.53 -12.83
N LYS A 73 7.44 6.92 -11.67
CA LYS A 73 8.25 7.16 -10.47
C LYS A 73 8.91 5.87 -10.03
N THR A 74 9.96 5.99 -9.22
CA THR A 74 10.72 4.84 -8.75
C THR A 74 10.00 4.13 -7.60
N LEU A 75 10.36 2.88 -7.39
CA LEU A 75 9.80 2.08 -6.29
C LEU A 75 10.09 2.72 -4.93
N LYS A 76 11.25 3.34 -4.78
CA LYS A 76 11.63 4.01 -3.54
C LYS A 76 10.63 5.11 -3.16
N GLU A 77 10.17 5.86 -4.15
CA GLU A 77 9.20 6.92 -3.90
C GLU A 77 7.87 6.35 -3.43
N PHE A 78 7.42 5.26 -4.04
CA PHE A 78 6.17 4.61 -3.63
C PHE A 78 6.31 3.91 -2.28
N ASP A 79 7.49 3.37 -1.97
CA ASP A 79 7.75 2.80 -0.65
C ASP A 79 7.47 3.85 0.43
N GLY A 80 7.99 5.05 0.25
CA GLY A 80 7.74 6.13 1.20
C GLY A 80 6.27 6.49 1.33
N MET A 81 5.51 6.43 0.23
CA MET A 81 4.09 6.77 0.25
C MET A 81 3.23 5.67 0.85
N LEU A 82 3.60 4.41 0.69
CA LEU A 82 2.75 3.28 1.02
C LEU A 82 3.11 2.57 2.31
N THR A 83 4.22 2.95 2.95
CA THR A 83 4.67 2.31 4.18
C THR A 83 3.59 2.30 5.26
N ASP A 84 2.84 3.39 5.39
CA ASP A 84 1.83 3.52 6.44
C ASP A 84 0.55 2.73 6.14
N TYR A 85 0.47 2.07 4.99
CA TYR A 85 -0.72 1.37 4.55
C TYR A 85 -0.49 -0.14 4.46
N ASN A 86 0.39 -0.65 5.32
CA ASN A 86 0.67 -2.08 5.41
C ASN A 86 1.38 -2.65 4.18
N PHE A 87 2.15 -1.80 3.50
CA PHE A 87 3.05 -2.25 2.45
C PHE A 87 4.43 -2.46 3.03
N GLU A 88 5.14 -3.48 2.54
CA GLU A 88 6.47 -3.81 3.01
C GLU A 88 7.42 -4.03 1.84
N ARG A 89 8.58 -3.38 1.91
CA ARG A 89 9.64 -3.55 0.91
C ARG A 89 10.45 -4.80 1.26
N ILE A 90 10.12 -5.93 0.62
CA ILE A 90 10.75 -7.21 0.95
C ILE A 90 11.95 -7.53 0.07
N HIS A 91 12.19 -6.71 -0.94
CA HIS A 91 13.28 -6.89 -1.88
C HIS A 91 13.54 -5.54 -2.53
N LYS A 92 14.76 -5.34 -3.05
CA LYS A 92 15.06 -4.05 -3.70
C LYS A 92 14.12 -3.75 -4.86
N SER A 93 13.54 -4.80 -5.45
CA SER A 93 12.65 -4.66 -6.60
C SER A 93 11.18 -4.91 -6.28
N HIS A 94 10.83 -5.23 -5.05
CA HIS A 94 9.46 -5.61 -4.72
C HIS A 94 8.94 -4.95 -3.46
N LEU A 95 7.78 -4.33 -3.59
CA LEU A 95 7.02 -3.73 -2.50
C LEU A 95 5.65 -4.40 -2.51
N ILE A 96 5.29 -5.08 -1.44
CA ILE A 96 4.05 -5.86 -1.41
C ILE A 96 3.07 -5.34 -0.38
N ASN A 97 1.78 -5.52 -0.67
CA ASN A 97 0.71 -5.24 0.27
C ASN A 97 0.54 -6.48 1.16
N MET A 98 0.83 -6.33 2.45
CA MET A 98 0.79 -7.44 3.39
C MET A 98 -0.61 -8.06 3.52
N ASN A 99 -1.65 -7.29 3.19
CA ASN A 99 -3.02 -7.81 3.24
C ASN A 99 -3.29 -8.90 2.20
N PHE A 100 -2.44 -9.01 1.19
CA PHE A 100 -2.63 -9.98 0.11
C PHE A 100 -1.57 -11.07 0.11
N VAL A 101 -0.82 -11.22 1.20
CA VAL A 101 0.14 -12.30 1.35
C VAL A 101 -0.62 -13.57 1.73
N LYS A 102 -0.39 -14.63 0.97
CA LYS A 102 -0.98 -15.93 1.27
C LYS A 102 -0.11 -16.74 2.20
N ARG A 103 1.19 -16.80 1.93
CA ARG A 103 2.13 -17.50 2.79
C ARG A 103 3.57 -17.16 2.46
N TYR A 104 4.46 -17.49 3.37
CA TYR A 104 5.90 -17.38 3.19
C TYR A 104 6.50 -18.78 3.12
N VAL A 105 7.34 -19.01 2.13
CA VAL A 105 8.01 -20.30 1.91
C VAL A 105 9.51 -20.14 2.19
N GLN A 106 10.04 -20.93 3.11
CA GLN A 106 11.45 -20.82 3.50
C GLN A 106 12.39 -21.45 2.49
N SER A 107 11.94 -22.45 1.75
CA SER A 107 12.79 -23.15 0.78
C SER A 107 13.09 -22.27 -0.42
N ASP A 108 14.05 -22.71 -1.23
CA ASP A 108 14.41 -22.04 -2.48
C ASP A 108 14.77 -20.56 -2.30
N GLY A 109 15.51 -20.26 -1.25
CA GLY A 109 15.98 -18.92 -0.99
C GLY A 109 14.99 -18.03 -0.25
N GLY A 110 13.78 -18.50 -0.02
CA GLY A 110 12.75 -17.75 0.66
C GLY A 110 11.94 -16.85 -0.27
N TYR A 111 10.63 -17.06 -0.30
CA TYR A 111 9.75 -16.23 -1.12
C TYR A 111 8.37 -16.18 -0.52
N VAL A 112 7.62 -15.15 -0.95
CA VAL A 112 6.24 -14.94 -0.53
C VAL A 112 5.34 -15.39 -1.67
N ILE A 113 4.23 -16.05 -1.34
CA ILE A 113 3.19 -16.33 -2.31
C ILE A 113 2.04 -15.37 -2.01
N MET A 114 1.67 -14.57 -3.01
CA MET A 114 0.55 -13.66 -2.92
C MET A 114 -0.75 -14.40 -3.18
N GLU A 115 -1.87 -13.76 -2.88
CA GLU A 115 -3.18 -14.40 -3.08
C GLU A 115 -3.47 -14.74 -4.53
N ASP A 116 -2.86 -14.01 -5.46
CA ASP A 116 -3.02 -14.30 -6.90
C ASP A 116 -2.09 -15.41 -7.38
N GLY A 117 -1.30 -15.99 -6.49
CA GLY A 117 -0.37 -17.07 -6.82
C GLY A 117 1.01 -16.61 -7.21
N SER A 118 1.27 -15.32 -7.33
CA SER A 118 2.61 -14.85 -7.70
C SER A 118 3.61 -15.12 -6.60
N ARG A 119 4.85 -15.42 -7.00
CA ARG A 119 5.97 -15.71 -6.10
C ARG A 119 6.90 -14.52 -6.08
N ILE A 120 7.14 -13.97 -4.91
CA ILE A 120 7.96 -12.77 -4.77
C ILE A 120 9.18 -13.10 -3.92
N PRO A 121 10.40 -12.93 -4.44
CA PRO A 121 11.60 -13.22 -3.66
C PRO A 121 11.75 -12.24 -2.50
N VAL A 122 12.38 -12.73 -1.44
CA VAL A 122 12.62 -11.93 -0.25
C VAL A 122 14.14 -11.78 -0.08
N ALA A 123 14.61 -10.55 0.07
CA ALA A 123 16.02 -10.30 0.32
C ALA A 123 16.42 -10.91 1.67
N ASN A 124 17.65 -11.46 1.73
CA ASN A 124 18.12 -12.12 2.95
C ASN A 124 17.95 -11.26 4.20
N ARG A 125 18.30 -9.99 4.10
CA ARG A 125 18.22 -9.06 5.24
C ARG A 125 16.80 -8.74 5.65
N LYS A 126 15.81 -9.09 4.82
CA LYS A 126 14.39 -8.78 5.09
C LYS A 126 13.61 -9.97 5.63
N LYS A 127 14.18 -11.16 5.57
CA LYS A 127 13.45 -12.38 5.92
C LYS A 127 12.97 -12.41 7.36
N GLU A 128 13.86 -12.09 8.29
CA GLU A 128 13.54 -12.10 9.70
C GLU A 128 12.47 -11.10 10.05
N HIS A 129 12.59 -9.89 9.51
CA HIS A 129 11.60 -8.85 9.73
C HIS A 129 10.24 -9.25 9.14
N LEU A 130 10.24 -9.82 7.95
CA LEU A 130 9.00 -10.26 7.31
C LEU A 130 8.30 -11.34 8.13
N VAL A 131 9.05 -12.34 8.60
CA VAL A 131 8.48 -13.41 9.43
C VAL A 131 7.89 -12.82 10.71
N SER A 132 8.58 -11.88 11.31
CA SER A 132 8.08 -11.19 12.49
C SER A 132 6.75 -10.47 12.22
N LEU A 133 6.66 -9.79 11.10
CA LEU A 133 5.40 -9.12 10.70
C LEU A 133 4.28 -10.12 10.49
N LEU A 134 4.56 -11.22 9.83
CA LEU A 134 3.55 -12.24 9.57
C LEU A 134 3.03 -12.87 10.85
N ARG A 135 3.90 -13.05 11.83
CA ARG A 135 3.50 -13.65 13.11
C ARG A 135 2.65 -12.70 13.96
N SER A 136 2.70 -11.41 13.66
CA SER A 136 1.94 -10.41 14.43
C SER A 136 0.59 -10.09 13.79
N LEU A 137 0.26 -10.71 12.67
CA LEU A 137 -1.02 -10.48 12.02
C LEU A 137 -2.19 -11.07 12.80
#